data_9d51d955033d2b7a567098ffa7291008
#
_entry.id   9d51d955033d2b7a567098ffa7291008
#
_cell.length_a   1.000
_cell.length_b   1.000
_cell.length_c   1.000
_cell.angle_alpha   90.00
_cell.angle_beta   90.00
_cell.angle_gamma   90.00
#
_symmetry.space_group_name_H-M   'P 1'
#
loop_
_entity.id
_entity.type
_entity.pdbx_description
1 polymer ?
#
loop_
_entity_poly.entity_id
_entity_poly.type
_entity_poly.pdbx_seq_one_letter_code
_entity_poly.pdbx_strand_id
1 'polypeptide(L)'
;MKRHLLVLGCLVGLSLLVGCSTPQTRIRSNPELFNSLPPGDQELIKQGKVAVGFTGEMVKLAVGEPDRIYTRTDASGRNEVWVYTSYSSRGGVMVYYRGFYHRRHPGMYAYFADYNDREVLERYKVSFKDGVVSSIEEMSGD
;
A
#
# COMPACT_ATOMS: atom_id res chain seq x y z
N MET A 1 -33.52 20.31 -22.47
CA MET A 1 -32.09 20.65 -22.41
C MET A 1 -31.56 20.95 -21.00
N LYS A 2 -32.24 21.70 -20.14
CA LYS A 2 -31.77 22.01 -18.77
C LYS A 2 -31.63 20.79 -17.83
N ARG A 3 -32.49 19.77 -17.98
CA ARG A 3 -32.45 18.53 -17.13
C ARG A 3 -31.22 17.65 -17.40
N HIS A 4 -30.73 17.59 -18.64
CA HIS A 4 -29.57 16.81 -19.02
C HIS A 4 -28.24 17.45 -18.56
N LEU A 5 -28.20 18.79 -18.48
CA LEU A 5 -27.05 19.51 -17.94
C LEU A 5 -26.85 19.26 -16.43
N LEU A 6 -27.96 19.17 -15.65
CA LEU A 6 -27.89 18.90 -14.22
C LEU A 6 -27.42 17.47 -13.91
N VAL A 7 -27.82 16.48 -14.72
CA VAL A 7 -27.40 15.08 -14.57
C VAL A 7 -25.91 14.93 -14.93
N LEU A 8 -25.45 15.62 -15.97
CA LEU A 8 -24.03 15.61 -16.38
C LEU A 8 -23.13 16.27 -15.33
N GLY A 9 -23.61 17.35 -14.68
CA GLY A 9 -22.90 18.02 -13.59
C GLY A 9 -22.75 17.15 -12.34
N CYS A 10 -23.76 16.33 -11.99
CA CYS A 10 -23.68 15.39 -10.87
C CYS A 10 -22.70 14.22 -11.14
N LEU A 11 -22.62 13.72 -12.37
CA LEU A 11 -21.72 12.62 -12.75
C LEU A 11 -20.24 13.04 -12.71
N VAL A 12 -19.93 14.28 -13.06
CA VAL A 12 -18.55 14.82 -13.01
C VAL A 12 -18.09 15.11 -11.58
N GLY A 13 -19.02 15.48 -10.68
CA GLY A 13 -18.70 15.74 -9.27
C GLY A 13 -18.35 14.50 -8.45
N LEU A 14 -18.73 13.29 -8.88
CA LEU A 14 -18.51 12.05 -8.14
C LEU A 14 -17.13 11.38 -8.41
N SER A 15 -16.40 11.88 -9.40
CA SER A 15 -15.15 11.25 -9.86
C SER A 15 -13.88 11.70 -9.10
N LEU A 16 -13.97 12.59 -8.12
CA LEU A 16 -12.81 13.21 -7.46
C LEU A 16 -12.47 12.66 -6.07
N LEU A 17 -13.05 11.52 -5.65
CA LEU A 17 -12.85 10.97 -4.30
C LEU A 17 -11.84 9.81 -4.25
N VAL A 18 -10.90 9.68 -5.19
CA VAL A 18 -9.73 8.82 -4.99
C VAL A 18 -8.71 9.59 -4.16
N GLY A 19 -9.00 9.77 -2.88
CA GLY A 19 -8.07 10.37 -1.93
C GLY A 19 -6.95 9.40 -1.61
N CYS A 20 -5.70 9.76 -1.91
CA CYS A 20 -4.55 9.07 -1.34
C CYS A 20 -4.68 9.04 0.19
N SER A 21 -4.73 7.85 0.78
CA SER A 21 -4.83 7.66 2.23
C SER A 21 -3.50 8.02 2.90
N THR A 22 -3.30 9.30 3.19
CA THR A 22 -2.14 9.80 3.94
C THR A 22 -2.43 9.79 5.45
N PRO A 23 -1.40 9.82 6.33
CA PRO A 23 -1.61 9.98 7.77
C PRO A 23 -2.53 11.18 8.09
N GLN A 24 -2.35 12.31 7.42
CA GLN A 24 -3.14 13.51 7.62
C GLN A 24 -4.63 13.29 7.30
N THR A 25 -4.92 12.53 6.25
CA THR A 25 -6.31 12.20 5.88
C THR A 25 -6.94 11.31 6.94
N ARG A 26 -6.22 10.30 7.44
CA ARG A 26 -6.69 9.39 8.50
C ARG A 26 -6.90 10.09 9.84
N ILE A 27 -6.01 11.00 10.21
CA ILE A 27 -6.14 11.86 11.40
C ILE A 27 -7.41 12.71 11.30
N ARG A 28 -7.69 13.33 10.14
CA ARG A 28 -8.91 14.11 9.92
C ARG A 28 -10.19 13.28 10.04
N SER A 29 -10.12 12.00 9.70
CA SER A 29 -11.27 11.09 9.83
C SER A 29 -11.52 10.64 11.28
N ASN A 30 -10.49 10.68 12.15
CA ASN A 30 -10.55 10.27 13.55
C ASN A 30 -9.88 11.30 14.49
N PRO A 31 -10.36 12.55 14.52
CA PRO A 31 -9.70 13.61 15.28
C PRO A 31 -9.79 13.39 16.80
N GLU A 32 -10.87 12.78 17.29
CA GLU A 32 -11.04 12.52 18.73
C GLU A 32 -9.99 11.54 19.25
N LEU A 33 -9.81 10.42 18.55
CA LEU A 33 -8.77 9.46 18.91
C LEU A 33 -7.39 10.12 18.87
N PHE A 34 -7.07 10.81 17.77
CA PHE A 34 -5.75 11.45 17.63
C PHE A 34 -5.47 12.46 18.74
N ASN A 35 -6.43 13.33 19.08
CA ASN A 35 -6.27 14.36 20.10
C ASN A 35 -6.19 13.80 21.53
N SER A 36 -6.68 12.58 21.77
CA SER A 36 -6.58 11.91 23.07
C SER A 36 -5.20 11.30 23.35
N LEU A 37 -4.34 11.19 22.33
CA LEU A 37 -3.03 10.55 22.43
C LEU A 37 -1.98 11.49 23.03
N PRO A 38 -0.92 10.92 23.67
CA PRO A 38 0.23 11.70 24.10
C PRO A 38 0.90 12.45 22.95
N PRO A 39 1.47 13.64 23.18
CA PRO A 39 2.10 14.45 22.10
C PRO A 39 3.20 13.72 21.33
N GLY A 40 3.98 12.85 21.99
CA GLY A 40 5.01 12.04 21.34
C GLY A 40 4.44 11.05 20.33
N ASP A 41 3.33 10.39 20.68
CA ASP A 41 2.65 9.44 19.81
C ASP A 41 1.97 10.16 18.63
N GLN A 42 1.37 11.32 18.87
CA GLN A 42 0.81 12.17 17.83
C GLN A 42 1.86 12.54 16.77
N GLU A 43 3.08 12.85 17.20
CA GLU A 43 4.15 13.23 16.28
C GLU A 43 4.62 12.03 15.44
N LEU A 44 4.74 10.84 16.03
CA LEU A 44 5.06 9.61 15.30
C LEU A 44 3.99 9.27 14.27
N ILE A 45 2.71 9.38 14.64
CA ILE A 45 1.58 9.13 13.74
C ILE A 45 1.58 10.12 12.55
N LYS A 46 1.82 11.40 12.76
CA LYS A 46 1.95 12.39 11.68
C LYS A 46 3.06 12.05 10.69
N GLN A 47 4.15 11.45 11.19
CA GLN A 47 5.27 10.99 10.37
C GLN A 47 5.01 9.63 9.70
N GLY A 48 3.86 8.99 9.96
CA GLY A 48 3.57 7.65 9.46
C GLY A 48 4.44 6.56 10.09
N LYS A 49 4.89 6.76 11.32
CA LYS A 49 5.72 5.82 12.07
C LYS A 49 4.91 5.05 13.09
N VAL A 50 5.22 3.77 13.25
CA VAL A 50 4.65 2.87 14.24
C VAL A 50 5.65 2.69 15.38
N ALA A 51 5.18 2.58 16.62
CA ALA A 51 6.01 2.32 17.78
C ALA A 51 5.49 1.14 18.59
N VAL A 52 6.38 0.50 19.35
CA VAL A 52 6.00 -0.52 20.34
C VAL A 52 5.11 0.13 21.40
N GLY A 53 4.05 -0.56 21.80
CA GLY A 53 3.02 -0.04 22.70
C GLY A 53 1.83 0.60 22.01
N PHE A 54 1.87 0.86 20.70
CA PHE A 54 0.71 1.38 19.96
C PHE A 54 -0.42 0.36 19.94
N THR A 55 -1.65 0.84 20.04
CA THR A 55 -2.84 0.02 19.78
C THR A 55 -3.03 -0.16 18.27
N GLY A 56 -3.86 -1.12 17.86
CA GLY A 56 -4.20 -1.31 16.44
C GLY A 56 -4.77 -0.05 15.80
N GLU A 57 -5.59 0.71 16.49
CA GLU A 57 -6.15 1.97 15.98
C GLU A 57 -5.07 3.05 15.77
N MET A 58 -4.08 3.14 16.65
CA MET A 58 -2.94 4.05 16.47
C MET A 58 -2.10 3.65 15.25
N VAL A 59 -1.89 2.34 15.05
CA VAL A 59 -1.19 1.82 13.86
C VAL A 59 -1.96 2.17 12.59
N LYS A 60 -3.30 2.00 12.57
CA LYS A 60 -4.13 2.40 11.43
C LYS A 60 -4.09 3.89 11.15
N LEU A 61 -4.05 4.73 12.18
CA LEU A 61 -3.87 6.18 11.99
C LEU A 61 -2.52 6.49 11.33
N ALA A 62 -1.44 5.82 11.76
CA ALA A 62 -0.10 6.08 11.26
C ALA A 62 0.10 5.60 9.82
N VAL A 63 -0.25 4.34 9.54
CA VAL A 63 0.13 3.66 8.28
C VAL A 63 -1.05 3.13 7.47
N GLY A 64 -2.26 3.12 8.02
CA GLY A 64 -3.47 2.62 7.37
C GLY A 64 -3.78 1.18 7.72
N GLU A 65 -4.73 0.61 6.96
CA GLU A 65 -5.10 -0.80 7.11
C GLU A 65 -3.97 -1.70 6.61
N PRO A 66 -3.73 -2.85 7.28
CA PRO A 66 -2.74 -3.82 6.82
C PRO A 66 -3.21 -4.54 5.55
N ASP A 67 -2.28 -4.95 4.72
CA ASP A 67 -2.58 -5.73 3.52
C ASP A 67 -2.98 -7.17 3.85
N ARG A 68 -2.42 -7.71 4.93
CA ARG A 68 -2.74 -9.05 5.45
C ARG A 68 -2.65 -9.09 6.97
N ILE A 69 -3.51 -9.91 7.59
CA ILE A 69 -3.49 -10.22 9.01
C ILE A 69 -3.41 -11.74 9.15
N TYR A 70 -2.51 -12.22 10.01
CA TYR A 70 -2.45 -13.63 10.36
C TYR A 70 -2.13 -13.81 11.85
N THR A 71 -2.40 -14.99 12.37
CA THR A 71 -2.07 -15.36 13.75
C THR A 71 -0.79 -16.18 13.75
N ARG A 72 0.19 -15.75 14.53
CA ARG A 72 1.39 -16.51 14.87
C ARG A 72 1.24 -17.12 16.26
N THR A 73 1.56 -18.40 16.39
CA THR A 73 1.60 -19.09 17.68
C THR A 73 3.04 -19.51 17.96
N ASP A 74 3.59 -19.06 19.08
CA ASP A 74 4.94 -19.37 19.52
C ASP A 74 4.94 -19.63 21.04
N ALA A 75 6.14 -19.77 21.65
CA ALA A 75 6.28 -20.03 23.09
C ALA A 75 5.69 -18.91 23.99
N SER A 76 5.53 -17.70 23.47
CA SER A 76 4.92 -16.56 24.16
C SER A 76 3.39 -16.55 24.07
N GLY A 77 2.80 -17.45 23.26
CA GLY A 77 1.36 -17.57 23.06
C GLY A 77 0.92 -17.27 21.62
N ARG A 78 -0.35 -16.84 21.51
CA ARG A 78 -0.95 -16.47 20.24
C ARG A 78 -0.88 -14.97 20.03
N ASN A 79 -0.21 -14.55 18.96
CA ASN A 79 0.01 -13.16 18.60
C ASN A 79 -0.62 -12.87 17.24
N GLU A 80 -1.24 -11.71 17.08
CA GLU A 80 -1.73 -11.22 15.81
C GLU A 80 -0.58 -10.48 15.10
N VAL A 81 -0.42 -10.72 13.78
CA VAL A 81 0.63 -10.10 12.97
C VAL A 81 0.00 -9.42 11.77
N TRP A 82 0.24 -8.12 11.66
CA TRP A 82 -0.17 -7.29 10.53
C TRP A 82 0.99 -7.12 9.57
N VAL A 83 0.72 -7.37 8.29
CA VAL A 83 1.72 -7.27 7.20
C VAL A 83 1.39 -6.09 6.33
N TYR A 84 2.38 -5.26 6.10
CA TYR A 84 2.36 -4.15 5.17
C TYR A 84 3.30 -4.43 4.02
N THR A 85 2.81 -4.28 2.80
CA THR A 85 3.56 -4.59 1.57
C THR A 85 3.84 -3.32 0.77
N SER A 86 4.89 -3.36 -0.03
CA SER A 86 5.15 -2.39 -1.08
C SER A 86 5.25 -3.13 -2.41
N TYR A 87 4.93 -2.43 -3.49
CA TYR A 87 5.09 -2.98 -4.82
C TYR A 87 6.36 -2.37 -5.42
N SER A 88 7.31 -3.24 -5.80
CA SER A 88 8.39 -2.85 -6.68
C SER A 88 7.99 -3.23 -8.09
N SER A 89 7.93 -2.26 -8.99
CA SER A 89 7.75 -2.54 -10.42
C SER A 89 9.13 -2.48 -11.08
N ARG A 90 9.66 -3.61 -11.50
CA ARG A 90 10.75 -3.65 -12.47
C ARG A 90 10.12 -3.63 -13.85
N GLY A 91 9.98 -2.43 -14.43
CA GLY A 91 9.57 -2.27 -15.81
C GLY A 91 10.80 -2.35 -16.72
N GLY A 92 10.68 -3.11 -17.79
CA GLY A 92 11.70 -3.20 -18.83
C GLY A 92 11.06 -3.42 -20.19
N VAL A 93 11.76 -3.05 -21.25
CA VAL A 93 11.37 -3.38 -22.62
C VAL A 93 12.16 -4.63 -23.00
N MET A 94 11.45 -5.75 -23.22
CA MET A 94 12.07 -6.92 -23.84
C MET A 94 11.99 -6.81 -25.36
N VAL A 95 13.13 -6.97 -26.00
CA VAL A 95 13.21 -6.99 -27.46
C VAL A 95 13.26 -8.44 -27.93
N TYR A 96 12.22 -8.87 -28.60
CA TYR A 96 12.17 -10.19 -29.23
C TYR A 96 12.44 -10.05 -30.72
N TYR A 97 13.31 -10.92 -31.25
CA TYR A 97 13.58 -11.01 -32.68
C TYR A 97 12.84 -12.20 -33.26
N ARG A 98 11.94 -11.96 -34.21
CA ARG A 98 11.26 -13.00 -34.96
C ARG A 98 11.76 -12.98 -36.40
N GLY A 99 12.40 -14.06 -36.82
CA GLY A 99 12.84 -14.23 -38.20
C GLY A 99 11.74 -14.83 -39.07
N PHE A 100 11.50 -14.25 -40.26
CA PHE A 100 10.71 -14.87 -41.32
C PHE A 100 11.65 -15.41 -42.37
N TYR A 101 11.57 -16.71 -42.64
CA TYR A 101 12.19 -17.29 -43.83
C TYR A 101 11.22 -17.18 -45.01
N HIS A 102 11.32 -16.09 -45.74
CA HIS A 102 10.75 -16.00 -47.08
C HIS A 102 11.87 -16.25 -48.08
N ARG A 103 11.61 -17.14 -49.05
CA ARG A 103 12.58 -17.57 -50.07
C ARG A 103 13.24 -16.41 -50.86
N ARG A 104 12.69 -15.19 -50.82
CA ARG A 104 13.20 -14.01 -51.54
C ARG A 104 13.71 -12.88 -50.65
N HIS A 105 13.28 -12.80 -49.40
CA HIS A 105 13.75 -11.76 -48.47
C HIS A 105 13.77 -12.31 -47.02
N PRO A 106 14.94 -12.69 -46.51
CA PRO A 106 15.07 -12.97 -45.10
C PRO A 106 15.02 -11.63 -44.34
N GLY A 107 13.97 -11.45 -43.56
CA GLY A 107 13.81 -10.27 -42.70
C GLY A 107 13.72 -10.70 -41.24
N MET A 108 14.40 -9.95 -40.38
CA MET A 108 14.30 -10.09 -38.94
C MET A 108 13.58 -8.86 -38.40
N TYR A 109 12.46 -9.06 -37.71
CA TYR A 109 11.70 -7.97 -37.11
C TYR A 109 11.88 -8.00 -35.60
N ALA A 110 12.13 -6.83 -35.03
CA ALA A 110 12.18 -6.64 -33.60
C ALA A 110 10.76 -6.37 -33.07
N TYR A 111 10.35 -7.15 -32.06
CA TYR A 111 9.13 -6.89 -31.29
C TYR A 111 9.54 -6.29 -29.95
N PHE A 112 8.90 -5.20 -29.60
CA PHE A 112 9.03 -4.58 -28.29
C PHE A 112 7.83 -5.05 -27.45
N ALA A 113 8.09 -5.74 -26.36
CA ALA A 113 7.07 -6.10 -25.39
C ALA A 113 7.40 -5.40 -24.08
N ASP A 114 6.44 -4.66 -23.56
CA ASP A 114 6.56 -4.10 -22.22
C ASP A 114 6.44 -5.24 -21.21
N TYR A 115 7.51 -5.44 -20.44
CA TYR A 115 7.53 -6.36 -19.33
C TYR A 115 7.34 -5.55 -18.05
N ASN A 116 6.23 -5.80 -17.37
CA ASN A 116 5.92 -5.19 -16.09
C ASN A 116 5.76 -6.31 -15.05
N ASP A 117 6.86 -6.67 -14.42
CA ASP A 117 6.85 -7.60 -13.28
C ASP A 117 6.65 -6.79 -12.00
N ARG A 118 5.52 -7.06 -11.34
CA ARG A 118 5.22 -6.49 -10.02
C ARG A 118 5.63 -7.48 -8.96
N GLU A 119 6.76 -7.23 -8.35
CA GLU A 119 7.20 -7.95 -7.18
C GLU A 119 6.53 -7.35 -5.94
N VAL A 120 5.81 -8.19 -5.19
CA VAL A 120 5.22 -7.81 -3.90
C VAL A 120 6.30 -8.00 -2.84
N LEU A 121 6.79 -6.88 -2.30
CA LEU A 121 7.77 -6.91 -1.21
C LEU A 121 7.05 -6.66 0.11
N GLU A 122 7.26 -7.53 1.08
CA GLU A 122 6.85 -7.26 2.46
C GLU A 122 7.70 -6.09 2.99
N ARG A 123 7.06 -4.99 3.33
CA ARG A 123 7.74 -3.78 3.81
C ARG A 123 8.11 -3.92 5.28
N TYR A 124 7.11 -4.27 6.10
CA TYR A 124 7.31 -4.56 7.53
C TYR A 124 6.14 -5.34 8.10
N LYS A 125 6.39 -5.97 9.26
CA LYS A 125 5.40 -6.70 10.04
C LYS A 125 5.27 -6.07 11.42
N VAL A 126 4.04 -5.95 11.89
CA VAL A 126 3.71 -5.45 13.22
C VAL A 126 3.07 -6.58 14.00
N SER A 127 3.71 -7.05 15.05
CA SER A 127 3.18 -8.11 15.92
C SER A 127 2.51 -7.49 17.13
N PHE A 128 1.31 -7.99 17.45
CA PHE A 128 0.51 -7.54 18.58
C PHE A 128 0.48 -8.63 19.65
N LYS A 129 0.60 -8.19 20.89
CA LYS A 129 0.36 -9.02 22.09
C LYS A 129 -0.57 -8.22 23.02
N ASP A 130 -1.63 -8.86 23.47
CA ASP A 130 -2.63 -8.24 24.35
C ASP A 130 -3.20 -6.91 23.80
N GLY A 131 -3.36 -6.82 22.47
CA GLY A 131 -3.93 -5.67 21.78
C GLY A 131 -2.98 -4.49 21.52
N VAL A 132 -1.71 -4.60 21.91
CA VAL A 132 -0.70 -3.57 21.66
C VAL A 132 0.48 -4.12 20.86
N VAL A 133 1.15 -3.25 20.13
CA VAL A 133 2.36 -3.60 19.36
C VAL A 133 3.47 -4.07 20.30
N SER A 134 3.90 -5.30 20.10
CA SER A 134 4.99 -5.93 20.86
C SER A 134 6.31 -5.96 20.11
N SER A 135 6.27 -6.05 18.76
CA SER A 135 7.46 -5.99 17.93
C SER A 135 7.14 -5.47 16.52
N ILE A 136 8.13 -4.87 15.89
CA ILE A 136 8.10 -4.40 14.52
C ILE A 136 9.30 -5.01 13.83
N GLU A 137 9.06 -5.74 12.73
CA GLU A 137 10.09 -6.33 11.87
C GLU A 137 10.11 -5.55 10.56
N GLU A 138 11.20 -4.87 10.28
CA GLU A 138 11.39 -4.09 9.06
C GLU A 138 12.25 -4.87 8.08
N MET A 139 11.77 -5.04 6.85
CA MET A 139 12.55 -5.65 5.78
C MET A 139 13.35 -4.55 5.10
N SER A 140 14.66 -4.50 5.34
CA SER A 140 15.56 -3.67 4.55
C SER A 140 15.75 -4.37 3.19
N GLY A 141 15.23 -3.77 2.11
CA GLY A 141 15.62 -4.19 0.77
C GLY A 141 17.08 -3.79 0.51
N ASP A 142 17.89 -4.76 0.22
CA ASP A 142 19.22 -4.56 -0.37
C ASP A 142 19.09 -4.09 -1.81
#